data_a583d7df5273eaadd1274bea2a21d09c
#
_entry.id   a583d7df5273eaadd1274bea2a21d09c
#
_cell.length_a   1.000
_cell.length_b   1.000
_cell.length_c   1.000
_cell.angle_alpha   90.00
_cell.angle_beta   90.00
_cell.angle_gamma   90.00
#
_symmetry.space_group_name_H-M   'P 1'
#
loop_
_entity.id
_entity.type
_entity.pdbx_description
1 polymer ?
#
loop_
_entity_poly.entity_id
_entity_poly.type
_entity_poly.pdbx_seq_one_letter_code
_entity_poly.pdbx_strand_id
1 'polypeptide(L)'
;EPLRFTQLARPLDFAAVTDHAELFGEVEICTNPDAPGFLSPECVLYRSFPEQSFLIFNLAAVGLPELPQFPVPEGVPVVSDLPVIGSDGRIPRLPYCGLNGERCLEAAKTPWRDTQRAAEAFYDRSDACRFTTFVGYEWTGAPLSNNLHRNVIFASEVVPEIPPAYQETPAPELLWDALDERCREADGCAWLSIPHTS
;
A
#
# COMPACT_ATOMS: atom_id res chain seq x y z
N GLU A 1 -21.10 -12.55 16.97
CA GLU A 1 -20.68 -13.93 16.67
C GLU A 1 -19.45 -14.30 17.53
N PRO A 2 -19.38 -15.53 18.05
CA PRO A 2 -18.18 -15.93 18.78
C PRO A 2 -16.98 -15.99 17.84
N LEU A 3 -15.86 -15.43 18.27
CA LEU A 3 -14.59 -15.53 17.54
C LEU A 3 -14.25 -17.01 17.29
N ARG A 4 -14.12 -17.38 16.04
CA ARG A 4 -13.62 -18.72 15.67
C ARG A 4 -12.11 -18.75 15.87
N PHE A 5 -11.66 -19.55 16.80
CA PHE A 5 -10.25 -19.89 16.91
C PHE A 5 -9.96 -21.06 15.98
N THR A 6 -9.05 -20.85 15.05
CA THR A 6 -8.54 -21.92 14.18
C THR A 6 -7.06 -22.11 14.52
N GLN A 7 -6.70 -23.34 14.85
CA GLN A 7 -5.31 -23.72 15.07
C GLN A 7 -4.84 -24.59 13.91
N LEU A 8 -3.67 -24.28 13.38
CA LEU A 8 -3.05 -25.09 12.34
C LEU A 8 -2.64 -26.45 12.91
N ALA A 9 -2.77 -27.52 12.13
CA ALA A 9 -2.37 -28.86 12.53
C ALA A 9 -0.84 -28.99 12.71
N ARG A 10 -0.05 -28.15 12.04
CA ARG A 10 1.38 -27.97 12.24
C ARG A 10 1.75 -26.51 12.16
N PRO A 11 2.87 -26.06 12.77
CA PRO A 11 3.38 -24.70 12.59
C PRO A 11 3.69 -24.41 11.11
N LEU A 12 3.64 -23.12 10.75
CA LEU A 12 4.19 -22.65 9.47
C LEU A 12 5.71 -22.63 9.55
N ASP A 13 6.36 -22.88 8.41
CA ASP A 13 7.82 -22.77 8.27
C ASP A 13 8.23 -21.32 7.99
N PHE A 14 7.36 -20.58 7.29
CA PHE A 14 7.56 -19.18 6.96
C PHE A 14 6.24 -18.42 6.78
N ALA A 15 6.31 -17.08 6.82
CA ALA A 15 5.20 -16.19 6.49
C ALA A 15 5.72 -14.88 5.88
N ALA A 16 4.87 -14.24 5.07
CA ALA A 16 4.98 -12.84 4.70
C ALA A 16 3.60 -12.20 4.81
N VAL A 17 3.53 -11.00 5.37
CA VAL A 17 2.33 -10.17 5.34
C VAL A 17 2.53 -9.16 4.22
N THR A 18 1.56 -9.08 3.31
CA THR A 18 1.66 -8.26 2.10
C THR A 18 0.46 -7.32 2.02
N ASP A 19 0.49 -6.26 2.82
CA ASP A 19 -0.53 -5.22 2.81
C ASP A 19 -0.41 -4.36 1.54
N HIS A 20 -1.55 -3.83 1.06
CA HIS A 20 -1.62 -2.92 -0.08
C HIS A 20 -0.81 -1.64 0.17
N ALA A 21 0.22 -1.37 -0.64
CA ALA A 21 1.12 -0.24 -0.42
C ALA A 21 0.58 1.10 -0.93
N GLU A 22 -0.44 1.09 -1.78
CA GLU A 22 -0.97 2.26 -2.48
C GLU A 22 -1.38 3.39 -1.55
N LEU A 23 -1.91 3.04 -0.39
CA LEU A 23 -2.49 4.00 0.56
C LEU A 23 -1.70 4.14 1.87
N PHE A 24 -0.49 3.61 1.96
CA PHE A 24 0.31 3.68 3.18
C PHE A 24 0.45 5.12 3.72
N GLY A 25 0.81 6.05 2.86
CA GLY A 25 1.00 7.44 3.25
C GLY A 25 -0.30 8.19 3.47
N GLU A 26 -1.31 7.91 2.66
CA GLU A 26 -2.63 8.50 2.77
C GLU A 26 -3.28 8.17 4.12
N VAL A 27 -3.24 6.91 4.50
CA VAL A 27 -3.79 6.44 5.78
C VAL A 27 -2.97 6.99 6.95
N GLU A 28 -1.64 6.97 6.85
CA GLU A 28 -0.76 7.53 7.88
C GLU A 28 -1.09 9.00 8.16
N ILE A 29 -1.23 9.83 7.12
CA ILE A 29 -1.62 11.25 7.28
C ILE A 29 -3.00 11.37 7.93
N CYS A 30 -3.96 10.55 7.52
CA CYS A 30 -5.32 10.62 8.02
C CYS A 30 -5.47 10.11 9.47
N THR A 31 -4.53 9.35 9.98
CA THR A 31 -4.52 8.82 11.35
C THR A 31 -3.59 9.57 12.31
N ASN A 32 -2.67 10.38 11.79
CA ASN A 32 -1.70 11.14 12.56
C ASN A 32 -2.17 12.60 12.74
N PRO A 33 -2.59 13.01 13.95
CA PRO A 33 -3.10 14.38 14.22
C PRO A 33 -2.11 15.50 13.91
N ASP A 34 -0.82 15.20 13.95
CA ASP A 34 0.25 16.18 13.71
C ASP A 34 0.62 16.29 12.22
N ALA A 35 0.08 15.41 11.37
CA ALA A 35 0.42 15.40 9.95
C ALA A 35 -0.26 16.56 9.19
N PRO A 36 0.47 17.26 8.31
CA PRO A 36 -0.12 18.19 7.36
C PRO A 36 -1.11 17.45 6.44
N GLY A 37 -2.38 17.84 6.48
CA GLY A 37 -3.46 17.14 5.74
C GLY A 37 -4.42 16.36 6.61
N PHE A 38 -4.14 16.14 7.91
CA PHE A 38 -5.04 15.46 8.84
C PHE A 38 -6.47 16.02 8.86
N LEU A 39 -6.63 17.33 8.69
CA LEU A 39 -7.93 18.01 8.66
C LEU A 39 -8.52 18.16 7.24
N SER A 40 -7.90 17.56 6.22
CA SER A 40 -8.47 17.57 4.87
C SER A 40 -9.85 16.89 4.82
N PRO A 41 -10.73 17.25 3.87
CA PRO A 41 -12.04 16.61 3.71
C PRO A 41 -11.94 15.09 3.58
N GLU A 42 -10.95 14.59 2.85
CA GLU A 42 -10.69 13.16 2.64
C GLU A 42 -10.33 12.45 3.94
N CYS A 43 -9.47 13.06 4.76
CA CYS A 43 -9.09 12.51 6.05
C CYS A 43 -10.23 12.58 7.08
N VAL A 44 -11.08 13.61 7.04
CA VAL A 44 -12.32 13.67 7.83
C VAL A 44 -13.27 12.53 7.39
N LEU A 45 -13.42 12.34 6.07
CA LEU A 45 -14.18 11.22 5.50
C LEU A 45 -13.64 9.87 6.00
N TYR A 46 -12.32 9.67 5.92
CA TYR A 46 -11.66 8.43 6.35
C TYR A 46 -11.99 8.06 7.80
N ARG A 47 -11.94 9.03 8.71
CA ARG A 47 -12.16 8.78 10.14
C ARG A 47 -13.63 8.69 10.55
N SER A 48 -14.53 9.36 9.82
CA SER A 48 -15.92 9.53 10.23
C SER A 48 -16.92 8.70 9.42
N PHE A 49 -16.56 8.30 8.21
CA PHE A 49 -17.44 7.62 7.26
C PHE A 49 -16.70 6.45 6.57
N PRO A 50 -16.42 5.35 7.30
CA PRO A 50 -15.53 4.28 6.82
C PRO A 50 -16.02 3.59 5.53
N GLU A 51 -17.33 3.42 5.34
CA GLU A 51 -17.87 2.79 4.13
C GLU A 51 -17.64 3.66 2.88
N GLN A 52 -17.88 4.97 2.99
CA GLN A 52 -17.68 5.92 1.90
C GLN A 52 -16.19 6.12 1.64
N SER A 53 -15.37 6.18 2.69
CA SER A 53 -13.94 6.32 2.56
C SER A 53 -13.30 5.13 1.86
N PHE A 54 -13.72 3.91 2.19
CA PHE A 54 -13.24 2.70 1.54
C PHE A 54 -13.39 2.80 0.01
N LEU A 55 -14.58 3.21 -0.46
CA LEU A 55 -14.81 3.38 -1.89
C LEU A 55 -13.91 4.48 -2.49
N ILE A 56 -13.90 5.67 -1.88
CA ILE A 56 -13.18 6.84 -2.38
C ILE A 56 -11.67 6.60 -2.44
N PHE A 57 -11.09 6.01 -1.38
CA PHE A 57 -9.66 5.73 -1.33
C PHE A 57 -9.24 4.65 -2.32
N ASN A 58 -10.06 3.61 -2.50
CA ASN A 58 -9.79 2.59 -3.53
C ASN A 58 -9.87 3.17 -4.94
N LEU A 59 -10.88 4.00 -5.24
CA LEU A 59 -10.98 4.67 -6.53
C LEU A 59 -9.77 5.58 -6.80
N ALA A 60 -9.30 6.29 -5.78
CA ALA A 60 -8.09 7.11 -5.87
C ALA A 60 -6.82 6.27 -6.10
N ALA A 61 -6.72 5.09 -5.48
CA ALA A 61 -5.56 4.22 -5.62
C ALA A 61 -5.44 3.60 -7.02
N VAL A 62 -6.58 3.20 -7.62
CA VAL A 62 -6.59 2.53 -8.94
C VAL A 62 -6.57 3.52 -10.11
N GLY A 63 -6.87 4.79 -9.88
CA GLY A 63 -6.97 5.84 -10.90
C GLY A 63 -8.09 5.55 -11.92
N LEU A 64 -9.07 6.40 -11.98
CA LEU A 64 -10.15 6.28 -12.96
C LEU A 64 -9.94 7.27 -14.11
N PRO A 65 -10.30 6.90 -15.35
CA PRO A 65 -10.30 7.85 -16.47
C PRO A 65 -11.36 8.94 -16.30
N GLU A 66 -12.45 8.61 -15.60
CA GLU A 66 -13.54 9.53 -15.26
C GLU A 66 -14.07 9.21 -13.85
N LEU A 67 -14.46 10.25 -13.12
CA LEU A 67 -15.04 10.07 -11.79
C LEU A 67 -16.49 9.57 -11.91
N PRO A 68 -16.85 8.45 -11.30
CA PRO A 68 -18.24 8.04 -11.20
C PRO A 68 -19.02 9.04 -10.35
N GLN A 69 -20.20 9.42 -10.81
CA GLN A 69 -21.13 10.22 -10.02
C GLN A 69 -21.84 9.34 -9.02
N PHE A 70 -21.46 9.42 -7.75
CA PHE A 70 -22.17 8.76 -6.67
C PHE A 70 -23.10 9.73 -5.95
N PRO A 71 -24.32 9.31 -5.57
CA PRO A 71 -25.11 10.09 -4.64
C PRO A 71 -24.37 10.15 -3.30
N VAL A 72 -24.01 11.36 -2.87
CA VAL A 72 -23.37 11.59 -1.57
C VAL A 72 -24.47 11.68 -0.52
N PRO A 73 -24.48 10.82 0.51
CA PRO A 73 -25.45 10.91 1.59
C PRO A 73 -25.36 12.25 2.33
N GLU A 74 -26.47 12.69 2.91
CA GLU A 74 -26.47 13.93 3.69
C GLU A 74 -25.46 13.87 4.86
N GLY A 75 -24.67 14.93 5.01
CA GLY A 75 -23.64 15.02 6.06
C GLY A 75 -22.29 14.40 5.73
N VAL A 76 -22.15 13.72 4.58
CA VAL A 76 -20.86 13.21 4.12
C VAL A 76 -20.07 14.35 3.45
N PRO A 77 -18.80 14.58 3.79
CA PRO A 77 -17.97 15.56 3.10
C PRO A 77 -17.88 15.23 1.60
N VAL A 78 -18.10 16.26 0.78
CA VAL A 78 -17.92 16.11 -0.68
C VAL A 78 -16.43 16.18 -0.99
N VAL A 79 -15.89 15.09 -1.54
CA VAL A 79 -14.53 15.05 -2.10
C VAL A 79 -14.66 15.32 -3.59
N SER A 80 -14.35 16.56 -4.01
CA SER A 80 -14.58 17.01 -5.39
C SER A 80 -13.40 16.74 -6.32
N ASP A 81 -12.19 16.58 -5.77
CA ASP A 81 -10.94 16.54 -6.52
C ASP A 81 -10.27 15.17 -6.44
N LEU A 82 -11.03 14.10 -6.71
CA LEU A 82 -10.45 12.76 -6.80
C LEU A 82 -9.49 12.70 -8.00
N PRO A 83 -8.35 12.03 -7.84
CA PRO A 83 -7.37 11.92 -8.89
C PRO A 83 -7.92 11.09 -10.07
N VAL A 84 -7.79 11.63 -11.26
CA VAL A 84 -8.00 10.91 -12.52
C VAL A 84 -6.66 10.62 -13.17
N ILE A 85 -6.58 9.54 -13.93
CA ILE A 85 -5.34 9.17 -14.64
C ILE A 85 -4.91 10.34 -15.54
N GLY A 86 -3.67 10.79 -15.36
CA GLY A 86 -3.07 11.81 -16.20
C GLY A 86 -2.87 11.34 -17.66
N SER A 87 -2.72 12.26 -18.58
CA SER A 87 -2.41 11.95 -19.99
C SER A 87 -1.05 11.25 -20.16
N ASP A 88 -0.19 11.31 -19.15
CA ASP A 88 1.09 10.62 -19.05
C ASP A 88 0.98 9.20 -18.46
N GLY A 89 -0.24 8.75 -18.17
CA GLY A 89 -0.53 7.44 -17.57
C GLY A 89 -0.29 7.36 -16.06
N ARG A 90 0.17 8.43 -15.42
CA ARG A 90 0.37 8.45 -13.97
C ARG A 90 -0.95 8.58 -13.24
N ILE A 91 -1.01 7.98 -12.06
CA ILE A 91 -2.14 8.08 -11.14
C ILE A 91 -1.74 9.09 -10.05
N PRO A 92 -2.32 10.30 -10.06
CA PRO A 92 -2.03 11.28 -9.02
C PRO A 92 -2.52 10.76 -7.68
N ARG A 93 -1.80 11.12 -6.60
CA ARG A 93 -2.26 10.87 -5.23
C ARG A 93 -3.32 11.89 -4.82
N LEU A 94 -4.00 11.64 -3.70
CA LEU A 94 -5.03 12.55 -3.17
C LEU A 94 -4.47 13.97 -2.94
N PRO A 95 -5.28 15.03 -3.08
CA PRO A 95 -4.81 16.43 -3.08
C PRO A 95 -3.97 16.82 -1.88
N TYR A 96 -4.30 16.32 -0.69
CA TYR A 96 -3.53 16.61 0.52
C TYR A 96 -2.12 15.99 0.54
N CYS A 97 -1.81 15.08 -0.39
CA CYS A 97 -0.48 14.53 -0.56
C CYS A 97 0.53 15.51 -1.19
N GLY A 98 0.07 16.66 -1.73
CA GLY A 98 0.90 17.60 -2.47
C GLY A 98 0.90 17.36 -3.97
N LEU A 99 1.53 18.27 -4.73
CA LEU A 99 1.48 18.25 -6.20
C LEU A 99 2.03 16.97 -6.84
N ASN A 100 3.06 16.38 -6.22
CA ASN A 100 3.71 15.16 -6.70
C ASN A 100 3.53 13.99 -5.72
N GLY A 101 2.58 14.10 -4.79
CA GLY A 101 2.38 13.08 -3.77
C GLY A 101 3.46 13.03 -2.67
N GLU A 102 4.36 14.01 -2.62
CA GLU A 102 5.56 14.01 -1.79
C GLU A 102 5.27 13.82 -0.29
N ARG A 103 4.16 14.37 0.21
CA ARG A 103 3.77 14.21 1.64
C ARG A 103 3.36 12.78 1.95
N CYS A 104 2.58 12.16 1.08
CA CYS A 104 2.15 10.77 1.26
C CYS A 104 3.31 9.80 1.05
N LEU A 105 4.22 10.05 0.11
CA LEU A 105 5.43 9.26 -0.05
C LEU A 105 6.32 9.34 1.20
N GLU A 106 6.50 10.51 1.79
CA GLU A 106 7.26 10.64 3.04
C GLU A 106 6.53 9.94 4.21
N ALA A 107 5.21 10.14 4.34
CA ALA A 107 4.42 9.50 5.37
C ALA A 107 4.39 7.97 5.25
N ALA A 108 4.43 7.43 4.04
CA ALA A 108 4.46 5.99 3.78
C ALA A 108 5.66 5.27 4.40
N LYS A 109 6.75 5.98 4.69
CA LYS A 109 7.93 5.41 5.35
C LYS A 109 7.63 4.88 6.75
N THR A 110 6.66 5.46 7.46
CA THR A 110 6.30 5.04 8.82
C THR A 110 5.65 3.65 8.82
N PRO A 111 4.50 3.41 8.17
CA PRO A 111 3.91 2.07 8.13
C PRO A 111 4.82 1.05 7.43
N TRP A 112 5.63 1.46 6.45
CA TRP A 112 6.60 0.57 5.83
C TRP A 112 7.69 0.10 6.79
N ARG A 113 8.21 0.97 7.65
CA ARG A 113 9.15 0.59 8.72
C ARG A 113 8.48 -0.29 9.78
N ASP A 114 7.19 -0.07 10.06
CA ASP A 114 6.44 -0.91 10.98
C ASP A 114 6.28 -2.33 10.44
N THR A 115 6.00 -2.50 9.14
CA THR A 115 5.98 -3.78 8.45
C THR A 115 7.33 -4.49 8.56
N GLN A 116 8.43 -3.79 8.31
CA GLN A 116 9.79 -4.34 8.45
C GLN A 116 10.07 -4.79 9.89
N ARG A 117 9.76 -3.94 10.88
CA ARG A 117 9.94 -4.28 12.30
C ARG A 117 9.08 -5.47 12.73
N ALA A 118 7.85 -5.57 12.25
CA ALA A 118 6.98 -6.68 12.53
C ALA A 118 7.54 -7.99 11.95
N ALA A 119 8.03 -7.98 10.71
CA ALA A 119 8.68 -9.14 10.12
C ALA A 119 9.90 -9.57 10.95
N GLU A 120 10.82 -8.66 11.28
CA GLU A 120 12.02 -8.97 12.04
C GLU A 120 11.71 -9.46 13.47
N ALA A 121 10.67 -8.95 14.11
CA ALA A 121 10.29 -9.36 15.47
C ALA A 121 9.86 -10.83 15.58
N PHE A 122 9.39 -11.43 14.48
CA PHE A 122 8.94 -12.82 14.44
C PHE A 122 9.94 -13.76 13.75
N TYR A 123 11.04 -13.25 13.22
CA TYR A 123 12.04 -14.06 12.55
C TYR A 123 12.91 -14.82 13.58
N ASP A 124 12.91 -16.14 13.53
CA ASP A 124 13.83 -16.96 14.31
C ASP A 124 15.21 -17.01 13.66
N ARG A 125 16.08 -16.06 14.03
CA ARG A 125 17.47 -15.98 13.53
C ARG A 125 18.45 -16.88 14.30
N SER A 126 17.95 -17.78 15.14
CA SER A 126 18.79 -18.80 15.80
C SER A 126 19.18 -19.90 14.80
N ASP A 127 20.18 -20.69 15.18
CA ASP A 127 20.59 -21.90 14.39
C ASP A 127 19.44 -22.90 14.20
N ALA A 128 18.41 -22.84 15.04
CA ALA A 128 17.24 -23.70 14.93
C ALA A 128 16.33 -23.32 13.76
N CYS A 129 16.33 -22.03 13.35
CA CYS A 129 15.60 -21.45 12.23
C CYS A 129 14.16 -22.02 12.09
N ARG A 130 13.41 -21.97 13.21
CA ARG A 130 12.08 -22.62 13.28
C ARG A 130 10.99 -21.86 12.56
N PHE A 131 11.19 -20.56 12.33
CA PHE A 131 10.22 -19.73 11.65
C PHE A 131 10.91 -18.57 10.91
N THR A 132 10.63 -18.44 9.63
CA THR A 132 11.17 -17.37 8.79
C THR A 132 10.05 -16.39 8.47
N THR A 133 10.28 -15.09 8.65
CA THR A 133 9.39 -14.03 8.19
C THR A 133 10.08 -13.20 7.12
N PHE A 134 9.35 -12.90 6.07
CA PHE A 134 9.82 -12.05 4.99
C PHE A 134 9.14 -10.69 5.06
N VAL A 135 9.90 -9.63 4.80
CA VAL A 135 9.34 -8.32 4.51
C VAL A 135 8.66 -8.37 3.15
N GLY A 136 7.45 -7.84 3.05
CA GLY A 136 6.72 -7.82 1.79
C GLY A 136 5.64 -6.76 1.76
N TYR A 137 5.08 -6.54 0.59
CA TYR A 137 3.92 -5.68 0.37
C TYR A 137 3.15 -6.15 -0.87
N GLU A 138 1.92 -5.68 -1.02
CA GLU A 138 1.17 -5.90 -2.24
C GLU A 138 1.20 -4.66 -3.13
N TRP A 139 1.62 -4.86 -4.39
CA TRP A 139 1.43 -3.91 -5.47
C TRP A 139 0.07 -4.21 -6.13
N THR A 140 -0.85 -3.27 -6.00
CA THR A 140 -2.26 -3.45 -6.36
C THR A 140 -2.55 -2.88 -7.74
N GLY A 141 -2.00 -3.49 -8.77
CA GLY A 141 -2.27 -3.09 -10.15
C GLY A 141 -3.72 -3.34 -10.53
N ALA A 142 -4.42 -2.30 -10.96
CA ALA A 142 -5.83 -2.40 -11.35
C ALA A 142 -6.12 -1.69 -12.69
N PRO A 143 -5.39 -1.98 -13.77
CA PRO A 143 -5.59 -1.33 -15.07
C PRO A 143 -6.99 -1.63 -15.61
N LEU A 144 -7.76 -0.58 -15.90
CA LEU A 144 -9.14 -0.69 -16.40
C LEU A 144 -10.03 -1.58 -15.50
N SER A 145 -9.84 -1.49 -14.19
CA SER A 145 -10.55 -2.30 -13.17
C SER A 145 -10.29 -3.82 -13.25
N ASN A 146 -9.21 -4.25 -13.88
CA ASN A 146 -8.76 -5.63 -13.85
C ASN A 146 -7.74 -5.84 -12.74
N ASN A 147 -7.93 -6.87 -11.92
CA ASN A 147 -6.96 -7.21 -10.88
C ASN A 147 -5.68 -7.77 -11.52
N LEU A 148 -4.59 -7.04 -11.31
CA LEU A 148 -3.24 -7.41 -11.73
C LEU A 148 -2.28 -7.31 -10.55
N HIS A 149 -2.73 -7.78 -9.40
CA HIS A 149 -2.03 -7.65 -8.13
C HIS A 149 -0.77 -8.51 -8.08
N ARG A 150 0.21 -8.08 -7.30
CA ARG A 150 1.45 -8.83 -7.08
C ARG A 150 1.92 -8.68 -5.65
N ASN A 151 2.22 -9.80 -5.01
CA ASN A 151 2.94 -9.79 -3.75
C ASN A 151 4.43 -9.61 -4.06
N VAL A 152 5.02 -8.54 -3.57
CA VAL A 152 6.47 -8.31 -3.60
C VAL A 152 7.05 -8.74 -2.27
N ILE A 153 8.01 -9.66 -2.30
CA ILE A 153 8.63 -10.26 -1.11
C ILE A 153 10.14 -10.07 -1.23
N PHE A 154 10.76 -9.66 -0.13
CA PHE A 154 12.20 -9.44 -0.04
C PHE A 154 12.89 -10.59 0.70
N ALA A 155 14.03 -11.05 0.18
CA ALA A 155 14.79 -12.14 0.76
C ALA A 155 15.62 -11.73 1.99
N SER A 156 15.74 -10.44 2.27
CA SER A 156 16.51 -9.89 3.39
C SER A 156 15.80 -8.68 4.01
N GLU A 157 16.37 -8.17 5.10
CA GLU A 157 15.96 -6.94 5.77
C GLU A 157 16.32 -5.67 4.98
N VAL A 158 17.20 -5.78 3.98
CA VAL A 158 17.54 -4.68 3.10
C VAL A 158 16.46 -4.55 2.04
N VAL A 159 15.71 -3.46 2.11
CA VAL A 159 14.55 -3.19 1.26
C VAL A 159 14.57 -1.73 0.79
N PRO A 160 13.83 -1.36 -0.27
CA PRO A 160 13.66 0.03 -0.67
C PRO A 160 13.14 0.92 0.47
N GLU A 161 13.55 2.17 0.52
CA GLU A 161 13.09 3.14 1.54
C GLU A 161 11.57 3.35 1.51
N ILE A 162 10.97 3.27 0.32
CA ILE A 162 9.53 3.33 0.08
C ILE A 162 9.19 2.22 -0.92
N PRO A 163 8.18 1.39 -0.67
CA PRO A 163 7.75 0.37 -1.62
C PRO A 163 7.19 1.03 -2.88
N PRO A 164 7.65 0.68 -4.09
CA PRO A 164 7.03 1.14 -5.32
C PRO A 164 5.57 0.69 -5.39
N ALA A 165 4.63 1.65 -5.43
CA ALA A 165 3.20 1.39 -5.49
C ALA A 165 2.66 1.57 -6.93
N TYR A 166 1.41 1.18 -7.15
CA TYR A 166 0.79 1.23 -8.48
C TYR A 166 0.70 2.66 -9.04
N GLN A 167 0.50 3.67 -8.19
CA GLN A 167 0.44 5.06 -8.62
C GLN A 167 1.74 5.52 -9.31
N GLU A 168 2.90 5.12 -8.78
CA GLU A 168 4.21 5.47 -9.34
C GLU A 168 4.64 4.53 -10.47
N THR A 169 4.15 3.29 -10.43
CA THR A 169 4.54 2.22 -11.37
C THR A 169 3.30 1.56 -11.96
N PRO A 170 2.53 2.25 -12.84
CA PRO A 170 1.22 1.80 -13.32
C PRO A 170 1.28 0.63 -14.34
N ALA A 171 2.35 -0.12 -14.35
CA ALA A 171 2.52 -1.35 -15.13
C ALA A 171 3.52 -2.29 -14.43
N PRO A 172 3.38 -3.62 -14.58
CA PRO A 172 4.30 -4.58 -13.96
C PRO A 172 5.77 -4.36 -14.35
N GLU A 173 6.03 -4.00 -15.59
CA GLU A 173 7.38 -3.74 -16.10
C GLU A 173 8.02 -2.55 -15.38
N LEU A 174 7.23 -1.48 -15.14
CA LEU A 174 7.69 -0.30 -14.39
C LEU A 174 7.93 -0.63 -12.91
N LEU A 175 7.13 -1.54 -12.33
CA LEU A 175 7.38 -2.06 -10.99
C LEU A 175 8.73 -2.78 -10.93
N TRP A 176 9.00 -3.68 -11.89
CA TRP A 176 10.26 -4.43 -11.91
C TRP A 176 11.46 -3.52 -12.11
N ASP A 177 11.39 -2.57 -13.05
CA ASP A 177 12.43 -1.57 -13.27
C ASP A 177 12.72 -0.77 -11.99
N ALA A 178 11.68 -0.34 -11.27
CA ALA A 178 11.82 0.40 -10.01
C ALA A 178 12.41 -0.47 -8.88
N LEU A 179 12.07 -1.77 -8.84
CA LEU A 179 12.63 -2.70 -7.88
C LEU A 179 14.11 -2.98 -8.20
N ASP A 180 14.46 -3.22 -9.46
CA ASP A 180 15.86 -3.44 -9.89
C ASP A 180 16.74 -2.22 -9.61
N GLU A 181 16.19 -1.01 -9.77
CA GLU A 181 16.91 0.23 -9.44
C GLU A 181 17.17 0.40 -7.95
N ARG A 182 16.15 0.10 -7.11
CA ARG A 182 16.15 0.41 -5.67
C ARG A 182 16.56 -0.75 -4.77
N CYS A 183 16.56 -1.98 -5.30
CA CYS A 183 16.85 -3.21 -4.58
C CYS A 183 17.88 -4.02 -5.38
N ARG A 184 19.18 -3.74 -5.15
CA ARG A 184 20.25 -4.38 -5.91
C ARG A 184 20.92 -5.48 -5.08
N GLU A 185 21.20 -6.62 -5.70
CA GLU A 185 21.92 -7.73 -5.05
C GLU A 185 23.28 -7.31 -4.49
N ALA A 186 23.97 -6.38 -5.18
CA ALA A 186 25.24 -5.83 -4.70
C ALA A 186 25.14 -5.11 -3.35
N ASP A 187 23.96 -4.61 -3.02
CA ASP A 187 23.66 -3.94 -1.75
C ASP A 187 23.02 -4.91 -0.73
N GLY A 188 22.90 -6.19 -1.06
CA GLY A 188 22.30 -7.23 -0.22
C GLY A 188 20.76 -7.27 -0.29
N CYS A 189 20.15 -6.59 -1.27
CA CYS A 189 18.72 -6.59 -1.50
C CYS A 189 18.36 -7.54 -2.65
N ALA A 190 17.40 -8.43 -2.42
CA ALA A 190 16.86 -9.31 -3.45
C ALA A 190 15.34 -9.42 -3.27
N TRP A 191 14.60 -9.46 -4.37
CA TRP A 191 13.15 -9.45 -4.38
C TRP A 191 12.55 -10.52 -5.28
N LEU A 192 11.30 -10.89 -4.98
CA LEU A 192 10.45 -11.78 -5.78
C LEU A 192 9.08 -11.13 -5.94
N SER A 193 8.52 -11.15 -7.13
CA SER A 193 7.17 -10.67 -7.43
C SER A 193 6.27 -11.83 -7.83
N ILE A 194 5.24 -12.11 -7.04
CA ILE A 194 4.31 -13.22 -7.26
C ILE A 194 2.96 -12.65 -7.71
N PRO A 195 2.55 -12.89 -8.97
CA PRO A 195 1.24 -12.45 -9.44
C PRO A 195 0.12 -13.25 -8.78
N HIS A 196 -0.95 -12.58 -8.45
CA HIS A 196 -2.20 -13.22 -8.06
C HIS A 196 -3.41 -12.44 -8.58
N THR A 197 -4.55 -13.12 -8.68
CA THR A 197 -5.87 -12.54 -8.97
C THR A 197 -6.82 -12.98 -7.87
N SER A 198 -7.62 -12.08 -7.40
CA SER A 198 -8.70 -12.38 -6.45
C SER A 198 -10.00 -12.67 -7.20
#